data_5a6f3fba7a82fc0c08bd416b8cb15c40
#
_entry.id   5a6f3fba7a82fc0c08bd416b8cb15c40
#
_cell.length_a   1.000
_cell.length_b   1.000
_cell.length_c   1.000
_cell.angle_alpha   90.00
_cell.angle_beta   90.00
_cell.angle_gamma   90.00
#
_symmetry.space_group_name_H-M   'P 1'
#
loop_
_entity.id
_entity.type
_entity.pdbx_description
1 polymer ?
#
loop_
_entity_poly.entity_id
_entity_poly.type
_entity_poly.pdbx_seq_one_letter_code
_entity_poly.pdbx_strand_id
1 'polypeptide(L)'
;YSGFNFLAADHDELWWVSNRAPAPQCLAPGVYGVSNHLLDTPWSKVVRGKRRLGSLLRSAPAVEPLLELLADTSVADEDELPDTGVGPERERLLSALRVVSPAYGTRCSTAVLVGGDGRVQFAERAYGAQGEERDTLRYEFRFSD
;
A
#
# COMPACT_ATOMS: atom_id res chain seq x y z
N TYR A 1 9.63 -8.73 19.22
CA TYR A 1 8.76 -8.71 18.04
C TYR A 1 9.59 -8.43 16.79
N SER A 2 9.22 -9.04 15.66
CA SER A 2 9.71 -8.65 14.33
C SER A 2 9.39 -7.19 14.04
N GLY A 3 10.04 -6.58 13.05
CA GLY A 3 9.72 -5.20 12.64
C GLY A 3 8.26 -5.09 12.22
N PHE A 4 7.59 -4.01 12.64
CA PHE A 4 6.22 -3.70 12.22
C PHE A 4 6.07 -2.21 11.93
N ASN A 5 5.11 -1.89 11.08
CA ASN A 5 4.56 -0.56 10.87
C ASN A 5 3.08 -0.58 11.23
N PHE A 6 2.62 0.48 11.87
CA PHE A 6 1.23 0.68 12.22
C PHE A 6 0.80 2.09 11.83
N LEU A 7 -0.37 2.21 11.22
CA LEU A 7 -1.03 3.46 10.88
C LEU A 7 -2.31 3.57 11.69
N ALA A 8 -2.52 4.69 12.34
CA ALA A 8 -3.74 5.00 13.07
C ALA A 8 -4.22 6.38 12.67
N ALA A 9 -5.51 6.50 12.41
CA ALA A 9 -6.13 7.76 12.02
C ALA A 9 -7.43 7.99 12.77
N ASP A 10 -7.74 9.25 13.02
CA ASP A 10 -9.06 9.75 13.36
C ASP A 10 -9.51 10.78 12.31
N HIS A 11 -10.41 11.71 12.67
CA HIS A 11 -10.91 12.75 11.76
C HIS A 11 -9.86 13.81 11.40
N ASP A 12 -8.90 14.06 12.30
CA ASP A 12 -8.00 15.21 12.23
C ASP A 12 -6.55 14.80 11.97
N GLU A 13 -6.15 13.62 12.43
CA GLU A 13 -4.75 13.21 12.45
C GLU A 13 -4.54 11.80 11.87
N LEU A 14 -3.40 11.63 11.22
CA LEU A 14 -2.86 10.34 10.81
C LEU A 14 -1.50 10.14 11.47
N TRP A 15 -1.37 9.06 12.21
CA TRP A 15 -0.13 8.67 12.88
C TRP A 15 0.49 7.43 12.27
N TRP A 16 1.79 7.48 12.09
CA TRP A 16 2.61 6.32 11.78
C TRP A 16 3.51 5.96 12.94
N VAL A 17 3.58 4.67 13.25
CA VAL A 17 4.39 4.09 14.32
C VAL A 17 5.13 2.87 13.79
N SER A 18 6.41 2.74 14.13
CA SER A 18 7.19 1.54 13.88
C SER A 18 8.08 1.24 15.09
N ASN A 19 8.24 -0.02 15.43
CA ASN A 19 9.20 -0.43 16.46
C ASN A 19 10.67 -0.34 15.98
N ARG A 20 10.89 0.09 14.74
CA ARG A 20 12.21 0.38 14.15
C ARG A 20 12.47 1.87 14.01
N ALA A 21 11.50 2.72 14.30
CA ALA A 21 11.62 4.17 14.31
C ALA A 21 11.87 4.69 15.73
N PRO A 22 12.52 5.86 15.88
CA PRO A 22 12.82 6.42 17.19
C PRO A 22 11.58 6.90 17.96
N ALA A 23 10.51 7.29 17.26
CA ALA A 23 9.27 7.80 17.85
C ALA A 23 8.09 7.69 16.87
N PRO A 24 6.83 7.70 17.39
CA PRO A 24 5.64 7.93 16.57
C PRO A 24 5.71 9.28 15.82
N GLN A 25 5.12 9.31 14.64
CA GLN A 25 5.09 10.50 13.79
C GLN A 25 3.66 10.82 13.37
N CYS A 26 3.19 12.04 13.69
CA CYS A 26 1.99 12.62 13.10
C CYS A 26 2.30 13.07 11.67
N LEU A 27 1.52 12.63 10.70
CA LEU A 27 1.75 12.88 9.29
C LEU A 27 0.96 14.11 8.84
N ALA A 28 1.66 15.11 8.32
CA ALA A 28 1.01 16.25 7.65
C ALA A 28 0.28 15.77 6.36
N PRO A 29 -0.68 16.56 5.82
CA PRO A 29 -1.29 16.23 4.55
C PRO A 29 -0.25 15.96 3.46
N GLY A 30 -0.33 14.80 2.81
CA GLY A 30 0.67 14.37 1.83
C GLY A 30 0.40 13.00 1.24
N VAL A 31 1.32 12.51 0.43
CA VAL A 31 1.31 11.15 -0.13
C VAL A 31 2.48 10.37 0.47
N TYR A 32 2.17 9.33 1.18
CA TYR A 32 3.13 8.50 1.88
C TYR A 32 3.10 7.06 1.39
N GLY A 33 4.19 6.35 1.61
CA GLY A 33 4.29 4.94 1.27
C GLY A 33 5.02 4.16 2.35
N VAL A 34 4.45 3.02 2.72
CA VAL A 34 5.04 2.08 3.67
C VAL A 34 5.18 0.72 3.01
N SER A 35 6.34 0.15 3.10
CA SER A 35 6.62 -1.22 2.72
C SER A 35 7.21 -1.98 3.92
N ASN A 36 8.08 -2.94 3.68
CA ASN A 36 8.71 -3.74 4.74
C ASN A 36 9.89 -3.03 5.43
N HIS A 37 9.92 -1.71 5.38
CA HIS A 37 10.92 -0.84 6.01
C HIS A 37 10.24 0.39 6.62
N LEU A 38 10.97 1.46 6.89
CA LEU A 38 10.41 2.69 7.45
C LEU A 38 9.53 3.44 6.43
N LEU A 39 8.73 4.37 6.95
CA LEU A 39 7.92 5.28 6.15
C LEU A 39 8.77 5.94 5.05
N ASP A 40 8.23 5.97 3.85
CA ASP A 40 8.84 6.63 2.69
C ASP A 40 10.26 6.16 2.32
N THR A 41 10.67 4.97 2.79
CA THR A 41 11.91 4.37 2.26
C THR A 41 11.81 4.29 0.74
N PRO A 42 12.77 4.87 -0.01
CA PRO A 42 12.63 5.13 -1.44
C PRO A 42 12.86 3.89 -2.31
N TRP A 43 12.27 2.76 -1.93
CA TRP A 43 12.25 1.58 -2.79
C TRP A 43 11.44 1.83 -4.05
N SER A 44 11.83 1.25 -5.17
CA SER A 44 11.22 1.47 -6.47
C SER A 44 9.69 1.36 -6.45
N LYS A 45 9.13 0.33 -5.80
CA LYS A 45 7.67 0.18 -5.62
C LYS A 45 7.01 1.33 -4.82
N VAL A 46 7.70 1.85 -3.80
CA VAL A 46 7.19 2.96 -2.98
C VAL A 46 7.16 4.24 -3.80
N VAL A 47 8.25 4.56 -4.48
CA VAL A 47 8.36 5.74 -5.35
C VAL A 47 7.30 5.68 -6.47
N ARG A 48 7.19 4.53 -7.15
CA ARG A 48 6.22 4.32 -8.22
C ARG A 48 4.78 4.42 -7.72
N GLY A 49 4.47 3.77 -6.60
CA GLY A 49 3.15 3.79 -5.97
C GLY A 49 2.73 5.20 -5.56
N LYS A 50 3.61 5.94 -4.87
CA LYS A 50 3.36 7.34 -4.46
C LYS A 50 3.11 8.25 -5.66
N ARG A 51 3.91 8.15 -6.73
CA ARG A 51 3.72 8.94 -7.95
C ARG A 51 2.36 8.68 -8.59
N ARG A 52 1.95 7.40 -8.73
CA ARG A 52 0.66 7.02 -9.29
C ARG A 52 -0.50 7.46 -8.40
N LEU A 53 -0.40 7.25 -7.09
CA LEU A 53 -1.39 7.71 -6.13
C LEU A 53 -1.56 9.23 -6.19
N GLY A 54 -0.48 10.00 -6.17
CA GLY A 54 -0.52 11.45 -6.32
C GLY A 54 -1.17 11.91 -7.62
N SER A 55 -1.07 11.13 -8.70
CA SER A 55 -1.78 11.41 -9.95
C SER A 55 -3.29 11.15 -9.84
N LEU A 56 -3.69 10.07 -9.20
CA LEU A 56 -5.10 9.75 -8.96
C LEU A 56 -5.79 10.76 -8.04
N LEU A 57 -5.09 11.27 -7.04
CA LEU A 57 -5.62 12.25 -6.10
C LEU A 57 -5.88 13.64 -6.70
N ARG A 58 -5.35 13.93 -7.89
CA ARG A 58 -5.64 15.20 -8.62
C ARG A 58 -7.01 15.23 -9.28
N SER A 59 -7.60 14.07 -9.52
CA SER A 59 -9.01 13.91 -9.92
C SER A 59 -9.79 13.36 -8.72
N ALA A 60 -11.10 13.37 -8.78
CA ALA A 60 -11.91 12.79 -7.71
C ALA A 60 -11.50 11.31 -7.50
N PRO A 61 -10.92 10.96 -6.36
CA PRO A 61 -10.44 9.61 -6.13
C PRO A 61 -11.62 8.63 -6.08
N ALA A 62 -11.44 7.46 -6.67
CA ALA A 62 -12.40 6.37 -6.63
C ALA A 62 -11.70 5.07 -6.26
N VAL A 63 -12.44 4.13 -5.70
CA VAL A 63 -11.88 2.87 -5.19
C VAL A 63 -11.26 2.03 -6.31
N GLU A 64 -11.90 1.95 -7.48
CA GLU A 64 -11.43 1.10 -8.58
C GLU A 64 -10.05 1.50 -9.11
N PRO A 65 -9.76 2.78 -9.44
CA PRO A 65 -8.41 3.19 -9.82
C PRO A 65 -7.34 2.92 -8.74
N LEU A 66 -7.70 2.92 -7.45
CA LEU A 66 -6.79 2.56 -6.38
C LEU A 66 -6.49 1.05 -6.37
N LEU A 67 -7.48 0.21 -6.60
CA LEU A 67 -7.28 -1.24 -6.74
C LEU A 67 -6.44 -1.57 -7.99
N GLU A 68 -6.63 -0.86 -9.10
CA GLU A 68 -5.81 -0.98 -10.30
C GLU A 68 -4.36 -0.55 -10.06
N LEU A 69 -4.13 0.50 -9.27
CA LEU A 69 -2.79 0.89 -8.84
C LEU A 69 -2.12 -0.24 -8.07
N LEU A 70 -2.83 -0.83 -7.11
CA LEU A 70 -2.32 -1.92 -6.27
C LEU A 70 -2.14 -3.24 -7.03
N ALA A 71 -2.77 -3.41 -8.20
CA ALA A 71 -2.64 -4.58 -9.05
C ALA A 71 -1.34 -4.60 -9.89
N ASP A 72 -0.50 -3.58 -9.80
CA ASP A 72 0.75 -3.46 -10.55
C ASP A 72 1.76 -4.55 -10.17
N THR A 73 2.09 -5.42 -11.13
CA THR A 73 3.05 -6.52 -10.98
C THR A 73 4.44 -6.17 -11.53
N SER A 74 4.67 -4.92 -11.97
CA SER A 74 5.96 -4.49 -12.50
C SER A 74 7.05 -4.62 -11.43
N VAL A 75 8.15 -5.28 -11.79
CA VAL A 75 9.35 -5.39 -10.96
C VAL A 75 10.32 -4.25 -11.25
N ALA A 76 11.22 -3.98 -10.33
CA ALA A 76 12.30 -3.00 -10.51
C ALA A 76 13.45 -3.56 -11.37
N ASP A 77 14.24 -2.68 -11.95
CA ASP A 77 15.50 -3.02 -12.59
C ASP A 77 16.53 -3.45 -11.52
N GLU A 78 17.56 -4.19 -11.92
CA GLU A 78 18.51 -4.80 -10.97
C GLU A 78 19.27 -3.75 -10.15
N ASP A 79 19.59 -2.62 -10.74
CA ASP A 79 20.29 -1.50 -10.10
C ASP A 79 19.42 -0.69 -9.12
N GLU A 80 18.10 -0.88 -9.17
CA GLU A 80 17.14 -0.27 -8.24
C GLU A 80 16.76 -1.19 -7.06
N LEU A 81 17.24 -2.43 -7.04
CA LEU A 81 16.90 -3.39 -6.00
C LEU A 81 17.61 -3.05 -4.69
N PRO A 82 16.89 -3.06 -3.55
CA PRO A 82 17.56 -2.98 -2.25
C PRO A 82 18.33 -4.28 -1.96
N ASP A 83 19.33 -4.20 -1.10
CA ASP A 83 19.93 -5.36 -0.47
C ASP A 83 19.41 -5.47 0.97
N THR A 84 18.39 -6.29 1.17
CA THR A 84 17.84 -6.59 2.51
C THR A 84 18.29 -7.95 3.04
N GLY A 85 19.17 -8.63 2.31
CA GLY A 85 19.73 -9.92 2.68
C GLY A 85 18.88 -11.13 2.27
N VAL A 86 17.83 -10.94 1.47
CA VAL A 86 16.97 -12.05 1.00
C VAL A 86 17.43 -12.63 -0.35
N GLY A 87 18.43 -12.01 -0.96
CA GLY A 87 19.01 -12.38 -2.24
C GLY A 87 18.29 -11.75 -3.45
N PRO A 88 19.02 -11.57 -4.57
CA PRO A 88 18.57 -10.73 -5.70
C PRO A 88 17.28 -11.22 -6.36
N GLU A 89 17.06 -12.50 -6.50
CA GLU A 89 15.82 -13.04 -7.09
C GLU A 89 14.59 -12.68 -6.25
N ARG A 90 14.70 -12.78 -4.91
CA ARG A 90 13.63 -12.41 -3.99
C ARG A 90 13.45 -10.89 -3.93
N GLU A 91 14.53 -10.12 -3.92
CA GLU A 91 14.44 -8.65 -3.98
C GLU A 91 13.69 -8.22 -5.23
N ARG A 92 14.02 -8.79 -6.38
CA ARG A 92 13.31 -8.52 -7.64
C ARG A 92 11.82 -8.88 -7.54
N LEU A 93 11.49 -10.07 -7.06
CA LEU A 93 10.11 -10.50 -6.88
C LEU A 93 9.33 -9.56 -5.96
N LEU A 94 9.93 -9.19 -4.82
CA LEU A 94 9.34 -8.33 -3.81
C LEU A 94 9.32 -6.84 -4.18
N SER A 95 9.91 -6.44 -5.31
CA SER A 95 9.90 -5.07 -5.81
C SER A 95 8.60 -4.67 -6.51
N ALA A 96 7.71 -5.61 -6.79
CA ALA A 96 6.37 -5.35 -7.29
C ALA A 96 5.44 -4.81 -6.18
N LEU A 97 4.42 -4.02 -6.56
CA LEU A 97 3.31 -3.68 -5.65
C LEU A 97 2.45 -4.91 -5.36
N ARG A 98 2.09 -5.65 -6.41
CA ARG A 98 1.43 -6.94 -6.32
C ARG A 98 2.40 -8.05 -6.70
N VAL A 99 2.74 -8.89 -5.75
CA VAL A 99 3.64 -10.03 -5.95
C VAL A 99 2.85 -11.22 -6.48
N VAL A 100 3.36 -11.85 -7.55
CA VAL A 100 2.81 -13.07 -8.12
C VAL A 100 3.94 -14.06 -8.36
N SER A 101 3.93 -15.19 -7.64
CA SER A 101 4.83 -16.31 -7.89
C SER A 101 4.21 -17.64 -7.45
N PRO A 102 4.75 -18.78 -7.86
CA PRO A 102 4.18 -20.10 -7.50
C PRO A 102 4.17 -20.40 -6.00
N ALA A 103 5.14 -19.86 -5.25
CA ALA A 103 5.32 -20.17 -3.83
C ALA A 103 4.89 -19.04 -2.89
N TYR A 104 4.74 -17.81 -3.40
CA TYR A 104 4.44 -16.62 -2.60
C TYR A 104 3.76 -15.56 -3.44
N GLY A 105 2.72 -14.91 -2.89
CA GLY A 105 2.02 -13.85 -3.61
C GLY A 105 1.14 -12.99 -2.73
N THR A 106 0.74 -11.85 -3.28
CA THR A 106 -0.25 -10.97 -2.68
C THR A 106 -1.60 -11.69 -2.65
N ARG A 107 -2.23 -11.77 -1.49
CA ARG A 107 -3.52 -12.41 -1.28
C ARG A 107 -4.71 -11.50 -1.52
N CYS A 108 -4.56 -10.24 -1.18
CA CYS A 108 -5.59 -9.22 -1.41
C CYS A 108 -4.96 -7.84 -1.54
N SER A 109 -5.72 -6.93 -2.14
CA SER A 109 -5.45 -5.49 -2.17
C SER A 109 -6.66 -4.77 -1.62
N THR A 110 -6.44 -3.87 -0.66
CA THR A 110 -7.50 -3.13 0.01
C THR A 110 -7.35 -1.64 -0.29
N ALA A 111 -8.46 -1.01 -0.66
CA ALA A 111 -8.56 0.44 -0.81
C ALA A 111 -9.62 0.98 0.15
N VAL A 112 -9.27 2.06 0.86
CA VAL A 112 -10.18 2.78 1.75
C VAL A 112 -10.16 4.25 1.38
N LEU A 113 -11.33 4.83 1.17
CA LEU A 113 -11.52 6.26 0.99
C LEU A 113 -12.37 6.79 2.13
N VAL A 114 -11.87 7.83 2.79
CA VAL A 114 -12.60 8.55 3.83
C VAL A 114 -12.81 9.98 3.34
N GLY A 115 -14.07 10.34 3.11
CA GLY A 115 -14.44 11.68 2.71
C GLY A 115 -14.52 12.65 3.91
N GLY A 116 -14.30 13.93 3.68
CA GLY A 116 -14.48 14.96 4.71
C GLY A 116 -15.90 15.10 5.22
N ASP A 117 -16.88 14.44 4.57
CA ASP A 117 -18.27 14.33 5.01
C ASP A 117 -18.51 13.08 5.89
N GLY A 118 -17.46 12.37 6.29
CA GLY A 118 -17.53 11.14 7.09
C GLY A 118 -17.94 9.89 6.31
N ARG A 119 -18.14 9.97 4.99
CA ARG A 119 -18.43 8.80 4.15
C ARG A 119 -17.17 7.96 3.98
N VAL A 120 -17.30 6.67 4.21
CA VAL A 120 -16.23 5.69 4.04
C VAL A 120 -16.60 4.73 2.91
N GLN A 121 -15.68 4.55 1.98
CA GLN A 121 -15.75 3.50 0.95
C GLN A 121 -14.58 2.55 1.19
N PHE A 122 -14.90 1.29 1.36
CA PHE A 122 -13.94 0.20 1.53
C PHE A 122 -14.11 -0.79 0.39
N ALA A 123 -13.01 -1.22 -0.21
CA ALA A 123 -13.03 -2.36 -1.11
C ALA A 123 -11.78 -3.21 -0.93
N GLU A 124 -11.99 -4.53 -1.00
CA GLU A 124 -10.91 -5.51 -0.97
C GLU A 124 -11.06 -6.48 -2.12
N ARG A 125 -10.04 -6.56 -2.96
CA ARG A 125 -9.92 -7.50 -4.07
C ARG A 125 -9.03 -8.66 -3.66
N ALA A 126 -9.58 -9.87 -3.70
CA ALA A 126 -8.83 -11.09 -3.42
C ALA A 126 -8.12 -11.61 -4.68
N TYR A 127 -7.02 -12.34 -4.45
CA TYR A 127 -6.26 -13.02 -5.50
C TYR A 127 -6.10 -14.50 -5.16
N GLY A 128 -6.13 -15.34 -6.18
CA GLY A 128 -5.88 -16.76 -6.05
C GLY A 128 -4.39 -17.11 -6.06
N ALA A 129 -4.10 -18.39 -5.93
CA ALA A 129 -2.72 -18.89 -5.78
C ALA A 129 -1.82 -18.64 -7.01
N GLN A 130 -2.42 -18.46 -8.18
CA GLN A 130 -1.69 -18.15 -9.42
C GLN A 130 -1.78 -16.66 -9.78
N GLY A 131 -2.29 -15.83 -8.85
CA GLY A 131 -2.45 -14.40 -9.04
C GLY A 131 -3.71 -14.00 -9.84
N GLU A 132 -4.61 -14.94 -10.12
CA GLU A 132 -5.89 -14.62 -10.76
C GLU A 132 -6.74 -13.77 -9.82
N GLU A 133 -7.43 -12.77 -10.38
CA GLU A 133 -8.37 -11.96 -9.63
C GLU A 133 -9.61 -12.79 -9.24
N ARG A 134 -10.04 -12.61 -8.01
CA ARG A 134 -11.26 -13.19 -7.44
C ARG A 134 -12.25 -12.09 -7.08
N ASP A 135 -13.20 -12.42 -6.23
CA ASP A 135 -14.24 -11.49 -5.80
C ASP A 135 -13.66 -10.21 -5.18
N THR A 136 -14.35 -9.12 -5.41
CA THR A 136 -14.09 -7.83 -4.77
C THR A 136 -15.24 -7.54 -3.81
N LEU A 137 -14.94 -7.53 -2.52
CA LEU A 137 -15.88 -7.08 -1.48
C LEU A 137 -15.90 -5.55 -1.45
N ARG A 138 -17.07 -4.96 -1.26
CA ARG A 138 -17.26 -3.52 -1.17
C ARG A 138 -18.21 -3.20 -0.03
N TYR A 139 -17.84 -2.18 0.75
CA TYR A 139 -18.65 -1.63 1.82
C TYR A 139 -18.68 -0.11 1.71
N GLU A 140 -19.83 0.46 2.03
CA GLU A 140 -20.01 1.89 2.14
C GLU A 140 -20.78 2.18 3.43
N PHE A 141 -20.25 3.08 4.23
CA PHE A 141 -20.86 3.51 5.49
C PHE A 141 -20.45 4.94 5.82
N ARG A 142 -20.99 5.49 6.90
CA ARG A 142 -20.56 6.77 7.48
C ARG A 142 -20.13 6.55 8.92
N PHE A 143 -19.15 7.30 9.35
CA PHE A 143 -18.92 7.43 10.78
C PHE A 143 -20.17 8.05 11.41
N SER A 144 -20.66 7.46 12.47
CA SER A 144 -21.63 8.10 13.36
C SER A 144 -20.86 8.89 14.41
N ASP A 145 -21.28 10.12 14.64
CA ASP A 145 -20.81 10.95 15.74
C ASP A 145 -21.07 10.26 17.09
#